data_1e334a6d0b62b595e8d0d12bce224227
#
_entry.id   1e334a6d0b62b595e8d0d12bce224227
#
_cell.length_a   1.000
_cell.length_b   1.000
_cell.length_c   1.000
_cell.angle_alpha   90.00
_cell.angle_beta   90.00
_cell.angle_gamma   90.00
#
_symmetry.space_group_name_H-M   'P 1'
#
loop_
_entity.id
_entity.type
_entity.pdbx_description
1 polymer ?
#
loop_
_entity_poly.entity_id
_entity_poly.type
_entity_poly.pdbx_seq_one_letter_code
_entity_poly.pdbx_strand_id
1 'polypeptide(L)'
;MRGLLKWGLLAAGVGYAVGIRELEPTAKDLLSPQWHAEAPVRLMMSRLADLLPWLYERYGERGVKALEFVFYQIGEDRGAAMRQALQIDPSDARSLGRILDFEDSMVGVRGVWTVETRGRAVKEERYCPAARELAKCPQVCTSLMMAMEAGTFSVINPDLDPPEITKLLSVGDDCCLAEIELPVEMVGMDKYKEMSPQAMPGAFPPIIEAPGLRQGLAVMSLLSVLKAILKLTTSGLDQPMHWYEVFRYQPET
;
A
#
# COMPACT_ATOMS: atom_id res chain seq x y z
N MET A 1 -32.72 9.61 11.37
CA MET A 1 -31.27 9.35 11.44
C MET A 1 -30.87 8.16 12.31
N ARG A 2 -31.38 7.99 13.58
CA ARG A 2 -31.00 6.85 14.43
C ARG A 2 -31.32 5.45 13.87
N GLY A 3 -32.40 5.32 13.07
CA GLY A 3 -32.79 4.07 12.44
C GLY A 3 -31.83 3.64 11.31
N LEU A 4 -31.44 4.56 10.43
CA LEU A 4 -30.50 4.30 9.32
C LEU A 4 -29.12 3.87 9.83
N LEU A 5 -28.65 4.48 10.92
CA LEU A 5 -27.37 4.09 11.54
C LEU A 5 -27.40 2.66 12.08
N LYS A 6 -28.51 2.26 12.74
CA LYS A 6 -28.67 0.89 13.23
C LYS A 6 -28.69 -0.15 12.12
N TRP A 7 -29.38 0.12 11.01
CA TRP A 7 -29.42 -0.77 9.86
C TRP A 7 -28.08 -0.83 9.14
N GLY A 8 -27.36 0.30 9.03
CA GLY A 8 -26.00 0.33 8.48
C GLY A 8 -25.02 -0.50 9.30
N LEU A 9 -25.06 -0.40 10.64
CA LEU A 9 -24.22 -1.19 11.53
C LEU A 9 -24.58 -2.69 11.49
N LEU A 10 -25.85 -3.03 11.39
CA LEU A 10 -26.28 -4.42 11.25
C LEU A 10 -25.81 -5.01 9.92
N ALA A 11 -25.99 -4.28 8.81
CA ALA A 11 -25.53 -4.72 7.49
C ALA A 11 -24.01 -4.88 7.44
N ALA A 12 -23.25 -3.94 8.04
CA ALA A 12 -21.79 -4.04 8.16
C ALA A 12 -21.38 -5.26 9.01
N GLY A 13 -22.07 -5.49 10.14
CA GLY A 13 -21.80 -6.65 11.00
C GLY A 13 -22.09 -7.98 10.32
N VAL A 14 -23.19 -8.08 9.56
CA VAL A 14 -23.52 -9.28 8.77
C VAL A 14 -22.51 -9.46 7.63
N GLY A 15 -22.18 -8.40 6.90
CA GLY A 15 -21.17 -8.43 5.84
C GLY A 15 -19.81 -8.89 6.35
N TYR A 16 -19.40 -8.38 7.51
CA TYR A 16 -18.17 -8.81 8.18
C TYR A 16 -18.20 -10.29 8.58
N ALA A 17 -19.30 -10.75 9.21
CA ALA A 17 -19.45 -12.15 9.61
C ALA A 17 -19.47 -13.13 8.43
N VAL A 18 -20.07 -12.73 7.29
CA VAL A 18 -20.05 -13.53 6.05
C VAL A 18 -18.63 -13.54 5.49
N GLY A 19 -17.97 -12.37 5.39
CA GLY A 19 -16.60 -12.26 4.88
C GLY A 19 -15.59 -13.04 5.71
N ILE A 20 -15.72 -13.06 7.04
CA ILE A 20 -14.85 -13.88 7.91
C ILE A 20 -14.92 -15.36 7.56
N ARG A 21 -16.10 -15.90 7.22
CA ARG A 21 -16.24 -17.32 6.82
C ARG A 21 -15.48 -17.64 5.54
N GLU A 22 -15.39 -16.69 4.63
CA GLU A 22 -14.66 -16.87 3.36
C GLU A 22 -13.13 -16.94 3.56
N LEU A 23 -12.62 -16.41 4.68
CA LEU A 23 -11.21 -16.55 5.07
C LEU A 23 -10.89 -17.93 5.66
N GLU A 24 -11.89 -18.83 5.79
CA GLU A 24 -11.74 -20.18 6.32
C GLU A 24 -10.97 -20.24 7.65
N PRO A 25 -11.40 -19.48 8.69
CA PRO A 25 -10.69 -19.42 9.96
C PRO A 25 -10.73 -20.75 10.69
N THR A 26 -9.63 -21.11 11.32
CA THR A 26 -9.60 -22.21 12.29
C THR A 26 -10.24 -21.79 13.62
N ALA A 27 -10.58 -22.75 14.48
CA ALA A 27 -11.07 -22.44 15.82
C ALA A 27 -10.06 -21.60 16.63
N LYS A 28 -8.73 -21.80 16.40
CA LYS A 28 -7.66 -21.01 17.02
C LYS A 28 -7.68 -19.56 16.53
N ASP A 29 -7.90 -19.36 15.22
CA ASP A 29 -7.99 -18.02 14.64
C ASP A 29 -9.16 -17.23 15.24
N LEU A 30 -10.34 -17.87 15.36
CA LEU A 30 -11.53 -17.23 15.93
C LEU A 30 -11.37 -16.84 17.40
N LEU A 31 -10.40 -17.42 18.11
CA LEU A 31 -10.06 -17.07 19.49
C LEU A 31 -8.91 -16.07 19.60
N SER A 32 -8.28 -15.71 18.47
CA SER A 32 -7.13 -14.81 18.43
C SER A 32 -7.54 -13.34 18.24
N PRO A 33 -7.27 -12.45 19.20
CA PRO A 33 -7.49 -11.02 19.05
C PRO A 33 -6.70 -10.43 17.84
N GLN A 34 -5.48 -10.93 17.63
CA GLN A 34 -4.66 -10.51 16.50
C GLN A 34 -5.33 -10.87 15.18
N TRP A 35 -5.83 -12.09 15.03
CA TRP A 35 -6.51 -12.51 13.81
C TRP A 35 -7.71 -11.61 13.51
N HIS A 36 -8.52 -11.25 14.51
CA HIS A 36 -9.65 -10.34 14.34
C HIS A 36 -9.22 -8.92 13.94
N ALA A 37 -8.09 -8.44 14.46
CA ALA A 37 -7.55 -7.15 14.07
C ALA A 37 -7.08 -7.13 12.60
N GLU A 38 -6.56 -8.25 12.11
CA GLU A 38 -6.03 -8.41 10.74
C GLU A 38 -7.13 -8.82 9.72
N ALA A 39 -8.23 -9.40 10.17
CA ALA A 39 -9.29 -9.93 9.29
C ALA A 39 -9.84 -8.92 8.27
N PRO A 40 -10.05 -7.62 8.58
CA PRO A 40 -10.50 -6.65 7.59
C PRO A 40 -9.52 -6.48 6.41
N VAL A 41 -8.22 -6.46 6.70
CA VAL A 41 -7.17 -6.34 5.67
C VAL A 41 -7.13 -7.62 4.83
N ARG A 42 -7.15 -8.79 5.46
CA ARG A 42 -7.20 -10.08 4.77
C ARG A 42 -8.42 -10.18 3.84
N LEU A 43 -9.59 -9.78 4.33
CA LEU A 43 -10.81 -9.78 3.54
C LEU A 43 -10.72 -8.83 2.34
N MET A 44 -10.21 -7.61 2.55
CA MET A 44 -10.00 -6.64 1.47
C MET A 44 -9.06 -7.21 0.40
N MET A 45 -7.91 -7.76 0.80
CA MET A 45 -6.91 -8.30 -0.13
C MET A 45 -7.43 -9.55 -0.84
N SER A 46 -8.20 -10.41 -0.18
CA SER A 46 -8.89 -11.52 -0.83
C SER A 46 -9.84 -11.03 -1.93
N ARG A 47 -10.61 -9.97 -1.68
CA ARG A 47 -11.51 -9.39 -2.69
C ARG A 47 -10.77 -8.77 -3.86
N LEU A 48 -9.64 -8.11 -3.62
CA LEU A 48 -8.80 -7.59 -4.71
C LEU A 48 -8.19 -8.72 -5.53
N ALA A 49 -7.77 -9.81 -4.89
CA ALA A 49 -7.24 -11.00 -5.56
C ALA A 49 -8.30 -11.70 -6.44
N ASP A 50 -9.59 -11.62 -6.09
CA ASP A 50 -10.69 -12.12 -6.93
C ASP A 50 -11.09 -11.10 -8.02
N LEU A 51 -11.06 -9.80 -7.70
CA LEU A 51 -11.51 -8.72 -8.59
C LEU A 51 -10.56 -8.50 -9.77
N LEU A 52 -9.26 -8.54 -9.55
CA LEU A 52 -8.26 -8.20 -10.58
C LEU A 52 -8.32 -9.18 -11.77
N PRO A 53 -8.31 -10.52 -11.59
CA PRO A 53 -8.49 -11.47 -12.69
C PRO A 53 -9.85 -11.32 -13.37
N TRP A 54 -10.92 -11.11 -12.60
CA TRP A 54 -12.26 -10.91 -13.16
C TRP A 54 -12.36 -9.67 -14.06
N LEU A 55 -11.71 -8.56 -13.66
CA LEU A 55 -11.63 -7.35 -14.48
C LEU A 55 -10.84 -7.61 -15.76
N TYR A 56 -9.73 -8.35 -15.67
CA TYR A 56 -8.93 -8.70 -16.82
C TYR A 56 -9.72 -9.59 -17.80
N GLU A 57 -10.40 -10.64 -17.33
CA GLU A 57 -11.24 -11.51 -18.16
C GLU A 57 -12.37 -10.74 -18.86
N ARG A 58 -12.98 -9.78 -18.16
CA ARG A 58 -14.15 -9.06 -18.67
C ARG A 58 -13.81 -7.88 -19.57
N TYR A 59 -12.73 -7.18 -19.31
CA TYR A 59 -12.41 -5.90 -19.94
C TYR A 59 -10.96 -5.83 -20.46
N GLY A 60 -10.18 -6.92 -20.33
CA GLY A 60 -8.77 -6.95 -20.69
C GLY A 60 -7.93 -5.98 -19.87
N GLU A 61 -6.79 -5.59 -20.39
CA GLU A 61 -5.89 -4.62 -19.76
C GLU A 61 -6.58 -3.30 -19.40
N ARG A 62 -7.60 -2.89 -20.17
CA ARG A 62 -8.31 -1.64 -19.89
C ARG A 62 -9.02 -1.65 -18.54
N GLY A 63 -9.56 -2.80 -18.12
CA GLY A 63 -10.19 -2.96 -16.81
C GLY A 63 -9.16 -2.86 -15.67
N VAL A 64 -8.02 -3.48 -15.85
CA VAL A 64 -6.90 -3.42 -14.89
C VAL A 64 -6.40 -1.98 -14.77
N LYS A 65 -6.16 -1.31 -15.90
CA LYS A 65 -5.75 0.10 -15.95
C LYS A 65 -6.68 1.02 -15.19
N ALA A 66 -7.98 0.81 -15.33
CA ALA A 66 -8.96 1.62 -14.60
C ALA A 66 -8.83 1.43 -13.09
N LEU A 67 -8.59 0.20 -12.63
CA LEU A 67 -8.40 -0.08 -11.21
C LEU A 67 -7.06 0.46 -10.70
N GLU A 68 -5.97 0.28 -11.43
CA GLU A 68 -4.66 0.88 -11.12
C GLU A 68 -4.76 2.41 -11.00
N PHE A 69 -5.48 3.06 -11.92
CA PHE A 69 -5.70 4.50 -11.83
C PHE A 69 -6.42 4.91 -10.53
N VAL A 70 -7.40 4.11 -10.08
CA VAL A 70 -8.08 4.38 -8.79
C VAL A 70 -7.07 4.30 -7.64
N PHE A 71 -6.21 3.28 -7.62
CA PHE A 71 -5.20 3.12 -6.58
C PHE A 71 -4.14 4.24 -6.63
N TYR A 72 -3.69 4.61 -7.82
CA TYR A 72 -2.79 5.75 -8.01
C TYR A 72 -3.39 7.04 -7.45
N GLN A 73 -4.67 7.32 -7.75
CA GLN A 73 -5.35 8.51 -7.24
C GLN A 73 -5.50 8.51 -5.71
N ILE A 74 -5.73 7.32 -5.12
CA ILE A 74 -5.70 7.15 -3.65
C ILE A 74 -4.30 7.50 -3.12
N GLY A 75 -3.26 7.03 -3.80
CA GLY A 75 -1.87 7.33 -3.48
C GLY A 75 -1.56 8.83 -3.49
N GLU A 76 -1.92 9.54 -4.58
CA GLU A 76 -1.70 11.00 -4.67
C GLU A 76 -2.36 11.74 -3.50
N ASP A 77 -3.65 11.48 -3.25
CA ASP A 77 -4.40 12.21 -2.25
C ASP A 77 -3.85 11.94 -0.83
N ARG A 78 -3.50 10.67 -0.52
CA ARG A 78 -2.94 10.31 0.79
C ARG A 78 -1.48 10.75 0.97
N GLY A 79 -0.68 10.70 -0.10
CA GLY A 79 0.73 11.11 -0.08
C GLY A 79 0.90 12.57 0.37
N ALA A 80 0.06 13.47 -0.15
CA ALA A 80 0.05 14.87 0.26
C ALA A 80 -0.23 15.04 1.78
N ALA A 81 -1.22 14.29 2.30
CA ALA A 81 -1.54 14.31 3.73
C ALA A 81 -0.44 13.70 4.59
N MET A 82 0.16 12.58 4.16
CA MET A 82 1.24 11.92 4.88
C MET A 82 2.50 12.74 4.90
N ARG A 83 2.88 13.39 3.78
CA ARG A 83 4.03 14.31 3.73
C ARG A 83 3.95 15.35 4.83
N GLN A 84 2.79 15.97 4.98
CA GLN A 84 2.60 17.01 6.01
C GLN A 84 2.57 16.42 7.42
N ALA A 85 1.78 15.37 7.65
CA ALA A 85 1.57 14.80 8.98
C ALA A 85 2.83 14.11 9.55
N LEU A 86 3.60 13.43 8.69
CA LEU A 86 4.82 12.72 9.06
C LEU A 86 6.08 13.58 8.91
N GLN A 87 5.96 14.83 8.44
CA GLN A 87 7.08 15.74 8.21
C GLN A 87 8.16 15.11 7.33
N ILE A 88 7.77 14.56 6.17
CA ILE A 88 8.66 13.85 5.26
C ILE A 88 9.63 14.83 4.59
N ASP A 89 10.94 14.53 4.71
CA ASP A 89 12.00 15.13 3.88
C ASP A 89 12.10 14.33 2.58
N PRO A 90 11.74 14.91 1.42
CA PRO A 90 11.76 14.19 0.15
C PRO A 90 13.17 13.90 -0.37
N SER A 91 14.21 14.48 0.22
CA SER A 91 15.61 14.28 -0.14
C SER A 91 16.35 13.30 0.77
N ASP A 92 15.65 12.55 1.62
CA ASP A 92 16.23 11.56 2.52
C ASP A 92 15.41 10.25 2.45
N ALA A 93 16.02 9.19 1.92
CA ALA A 93 15.38 7.88 1.77
C ALA A 93 14.85 7.30 3.09
N ARG A 94 15.52 7.59 4.22
CA ARG A 94 15.07 7.20 5.56
C ARG A 94 13.78 7.91 5.95
N SER A 95 13.68 9.20 5.62
CA SER A 95 12.45 9.96 5.85
C SER A 95 11.30 9.47 5.00
N LEU A 96 11.58 9.13 3.74
CA LEU A 96 10.62 8.50 2.83
C LEU A 96 10.15 7.14 3.36
N GLY A 97 11.05 6.35 3.95
CA GLY A 97 10.74 5.06 4.57
C GLY A 97 9.69 5.13 5.68
N ARG A 98 9.53 6.29 6.34
CA ARG A 98 8.46 6.48 7.35
C ARG A 98 7.06 6.35 6.77
N ILE A 99 6.90 6.53 5.47
CA ILE A 99 5.65 6.31 4.76
C ILE A 99 5.31 4.82 4.83
N LEU A 100 6.27 3.96 4.43
CA LEU A 100 6.10 2.51 4.48
C LEU A 100 5.86 2.01 5.91
N ASP A 101 6.57 2.54 6.92
CA ASP A 101 6.33 2.17 8.31
C ASP A 101 4.93 2.54 8.79
N PHE A 102 4.44 3.71 8.37
CA PHE A 102 3.09 4.14 8.71
C PHE A 102 2.03 3.23 8.04
N GLU A 103 2.21 2.94 6.75
CA GLU A 103 1.31 2.07 5.99
C GLU A 103 1.28 0.66 6.55
N ASP A 104 2.44 0.08 6.82
CA ASP A 104 2.58 -1.22 7.47
C ASP A 104 1.86 -1.28 8.80
N SER A 105 1.99 -0.21 9.60
CA SER A 105 1.31 -0.11 10.89
C SER A 105 -0.22 -0.12 10.76
N MET A 106 -0.74 0.39 9.64
CA MET A 106 -2.19 0.40 9.37
C MET A 106 -2.72 -0.98 8.98
N VAL A 107 -1.94 -1.74 8.23
CA VAL A 107 -2.37 -3.03 7.66
C VAL A 107 -1.80 -4.24 8.41
N GLY A 108 -0.93 -4.03 9.39
CA GLY A 108 -0.37 -5.07 10.23
C GLY A 108 0.82 -5.81 9.59
N VAL A 109 1.43 -5.27 8.55
CA VAL A 109 2.69 -5.75 7.99
C VAL A 109 3.82 -5.48 8.98
N ARG A 110 4.82 -6.35 9.04
CA ARG A 110 5.96 -6.22 9.95
C ARG A 110 7.26 -6.54 9.24
N GLY A 111 8.20 -5.61 9.36
CA GLY A 111 9.52 -5.70 8.74
C GLY A 111 10.60 -5.02 9.56
N VAL A 112 11.81 -5.07 9.03
CA VAL A 112 12.99 -4.41 9.59
C VAL A 112 13.76 -3.71 8.46
N TRP A 113 14.30 -2.55 8.76
CA TRP A 113 15.21 -1.87 7.83
C TRP A 113 16.58 -2.53 7.90
N THR A 114 17.12 -2.91 6.75
CA THR A 114 18.44 -3.55 6.63
C THR A 114 19.48 -2.61 6.04
N VAL A 115 19.03 -1.56 5.34
CA VAL A 115 19.85 -0.45 4.87
C VAL A 115 19.13 0.86 5.20
N GLU A 116 19.85 1.79 5.81
CA GLU A 116 19.34 3.10 6.23
C GLU A 116 20.38 4.17 5.96
N THR A 117 20.52 4.58 4.71
CA THR A 117 21.33 5.72 4.33
C THR A 117 20.45 6.87 3.83
N ARG A 118 21.00 8.08 3.73
CA ARG A 118 20.26 9.20 3.17
C ARG A 118 19.80 8.95 1.73
N GLY A 119 20.61 8.26 0.94
CA GLY A 119 20.31 8.03 -0.48
C GLY A 119 19.62 6.71 -0.77
N ARG A 120 19.62 5.77 0.19
CA ARG A 120 19.07 4.43 0.00
C ARG A 120 18.52 3.86 1.29
N ALA A 121 17.33 3.30 1.24
CA ALA A 121 16.73 2.58 2.35
C ALA A 121 16.14 1.27 1.84
N VAL A 122 16.41 0.15 2.54
CA VAL A 122 15.93 -1.19 2.19
C VAL A 122 15.21 -1.79 3.38
N LYS A 123 13.98 -2.25 3.16
CA LYS A 123 13.14 -2.87 4.17
C LYS A 123 12.85 -4.31 3.81
N GLU A 124 13.05 -5.21 4.76
CA GLU A 124 12.61 -6.60 4.69
C GLU A 124 11.33 -6.75 5.51
N GLU A 125 10.20 -6.92 4.83
CA GLU A 125 8.91 -7.19 5.47
C GLU A 125 8.73 -8.71 5.57
N ARG A 126 8.86 -9.23 6.78
CA ARG A 126 8.86 -10.68 7.06
C ARG A 126 7.50 -11.23 7.46
N TYR A 127 6.50 -10.39 7.57
CA TYR A 127 5.13 -10.76 7.88
C TYR A 127 4.15 -9.84 7.18
N CYS A 128 3.26 -10.44 6.40
CA CYS A 128 2.09 -9.78 5.83
C CYS A 128 0.84 -10.60 6.25
N PRO A 129 -0.13 -9.99 6.94
CA PRO A 129 -1.33 -10.71 7.37
C PRO A 129 -2.13 -11.30 6.21
N ALA A 130 -2.04 -10.71 5.02
CA ALA A 130 -2.78 -11.11 3.83
C ALA A 130 -1.95 -11.93 2.82
N ALA A 131 -0.72 -12.35 3.15
CA ALA A 131 0.14 -13.07 2.20
C ALA A 131 -0.55 -14.31 1.61
N ARG A 132 -1.31 -15.05 2.42
CA ARG A 132 -2.06 -16.24 1.98
C ARG A 132 -3.17 -15.89 0.97
N GLU A 133 -3.90 -14.82 1.21
CA GLU A 133 -4.98 -14.35 0.34
C GLU A 133 -4.41 -13.81 -0.97
N LEU A 134 -3.32 -13.07 -0.89
CA LEU A 134 -2.60 -12.51 -2.03
C LEU A 134 -1.89 -13.57 -2.88
N ALA A 135 -1.57 -14.75 -2.33
CA ALA A 135 -1.01 -15.86 -3.09
C ALA A 135 -1.95 -16.34 -4.22
N LYS A 136 -3.24 -16.05 -4.16
CA LYS A 136 -4.21 -16.34 -5.24
C LYS A 136 -4.00 -15.45 -6.47
N CYS A 137 -3.53 -14.22 -6.27
CA CYS A 137 -3.23 -13.25 -7.31
C CYS A 137 -2.13 -12.29 -6.81
N PRO A 138 -0.84 -12.69 -6.86
CA PRO A 138 0.28 -11.85 -6.40
C PRO A 138 0.36 -10.51 -7.11
N GLN A 139 -0.21 -10.42 -8.31
CA GLN A 139 -0.28 -9.19 -9.11
C GLN A 139 -1.04 -8.05 -8.41
N VAL A 140 -1.86 -8.33 -7.39
CA VAL A 140 -2.41 -7.27 -6.52
C VAL A 140 -1.28 -6.46 -5.88
N CYS A 141 -0.19 -7.11 -5.44
CA CYS A 141 0.97 -6.41 -4.89
C CYS A 141 1.72 -5.63 -5.97
N THR A 142 2.08 -6.28 -7.08
CA THR A 142 2.93 -5.70 -8.13
C THR A 142 2.22 -4.72 -9.06
N SER A 143 0.90 -4.69 -9.05
CA SER A 143 0.09 -3.79 -9.89
C SER A 143 -0.62 -2.75 -9.00
N LEU A 144 -1.61 -3.16 -8.21
CA LEU A 144 -2.45 -2.21 -7.48
C LEU A 144 -1.73 -1.50 -6.34
N MET A 145 -0.98 -2.25 -5.51
CA MET A 145 -0.24 -1.64 -4.40
C MET A 145 0.87 -0.75 -4.94
N MET A 146 1.59 -1.18 -5.97
CA MET A 146 2.62 -0.36 -6.60
C MET A 146 2.03 0.89 -7.28
N ALA A 147 0.85 0.81 -7.88
CA ALA A 147 0.16 1.98 -8.40
C ALA A 147 -0.15 3.00 -7.28
N MET A 148 -0.57 2.51 -6.12
CA MET A 148 -0.83 3.35 -4.94
C MET A 148 0.47 4.00 -4.42
N GLU A 149 1.55 3.22 -4.31
CA GLU A 149 2.86 3.75 -3.92
C GLU A 149 3.37 4.79 -4.94
N ALA A 150 3.27 4.50 -6.24
CA ALA A 150 3.64 5.45 -7.28
C ALA A 150 2.87 6.78 -7.15
N GLY A 151 1.58 6.73 -6.89
CA GLY A 151 0.77 7.92 -6.60
C GLY A 151 1.22 8.65 -5.34
N THR A 152 1.54 7.91 -4.27
CA THR A 152 2.03 8.48 -3.00
C THR A 152 3.35 9.22 -3.21
N PHE A 153 4.32 8.57 -3.85
CA PHE A 153 5.64 9.13 -4.05
C PHE A 153 5.65 10.26 -5.09
N SER A 154 4.78 10.22 -6.11
CA SER A 154 4.72 11.27 -7.15
C SER A 154 4.44 12.68 -6.61
N VAL A 155 3.68 12.79 -5.52
CA VAL A 155 3.36 14.08 -4.88
C VAL A 155 4.33 14.46 -3.76
N ILE A 156 5.15 13.53 -3.30
CA ILE A 156 6.16 13.75 -2.27
C ILE A 156 7.49 14.17 -2.90
N ASN A 157 7.91 13.42 -3.88
CA ASN A 157 9.12 13.65 -4.66
C ASN A 157 8.89 13.17 -6.10
N PRO A 158 8.52 14.07 -7.04
CA PRO A 158 8.22 13.71 -8.42
C PRO A 158 9.42 13.22 -9.22
N ASP A 159 10.64 13.42 -8.73
CA ASP A 159 11.88 12.97 -9.36
C ASP A 159 12.32 11.57 -8.87
N LEU A 160 11.51 10.96 -7.99
CA LEU A 160 11.78 9.64 -7.44
C LEU A 160 10.93 8.59 -8.12
N ASP A 161 11.56 7.53 -8.59
CA ASP A 161 10.84 6.32 -8.96
C ASP A 161 10.12 5.71 -7.73
N PRO A 162 8.95 5.09 -7.91
CA PRO A 162 8.29 4.40 -6.82
C PRO A 162 9.20 3.32 -6.23
N PRO A 163 9.02 2.96 -4.94
CA PRO A 163 9.81 1.91 -4.30
C PRO A 163 9.80 0.63 -5.14
N GLU A 164 10.96 0.03 -5.36
CA GLU A 164 11.06 -1.25 -6.03
C GLU A 164 10.78 -2.38 -5.05
N ILE A 165 9.92 -3.32 -5.43
CA ILE A 165 9.66 -4.55 -4.67
C ILE A 165 10.23 -5.74 -5.46
N THR A 166 11.33 -6.32 -4.97
CA THR A 166 12.07 -7.38 -5.67
C THR A 166 11.77 -8.79 -5.16
N LYS A 167 11.17 -8.92 -3.97
CA LYS A 167 10.70 -10.17 -3.38
C LYS A 167 9.30 -10.00 -2.83
N LEU A 168 8.52 -11.08 -2.78
CA LEU A 168 7.14 -11.06 -2.29
C LEU A 168 6.80 -12.32 -1.47
N LEU A 169 6.33 -12.12 -0.25
CA LEU A 169 5.78 -13.21 0.58
C LEU A 169 4.62 -13.95 -0.11
N SER A 170 3.85 -13.26 -0.94
CA SER A 170 2.71 -13.84 -1.65
C SER A 170 3.09 -14.84 -2.74
N VAL A 171 4.32 -14.84 -3.22
CA VAL A 171 4.85 -15.84 -4.17
C VAL A 171 5.71 -16.91 -3.48
N GLY A 172 5.87 -16.83 -2.16
CA GLY A 172 6.61 -17.82 -1.37
C GLY A 172 8.05 -17.42 -1.03
N ASP A 173 8.45 -16.17 -1.30
CA ASP A 173 9.72 -15.65 -0.81
C ASP A 173 9.74 -15.56 0.73
N ASP A 174 10.92 -15.43 1.29
CA ASP A 174 11.15 -15.30 2.74
C ASP A 174 10.77 -13.93 3.32
N CYS A 175 10.64 -12.92 2.45
CA CYS A 175 10.20 -11.56 2.78
C CYS A 175 9.63 -10.86 1.55
N CYS A 176 8.93 -9.72 1.75
CA CYS A 176 8.87 -8.69 0.73
C CYS A 176 10.10 -7.79 0.92
N LEU A 177 10.77 -7.44 -0.18
CA LEU A 177 11.92 -6.56 -0.15
C LEU A 177 11.55 -5.25 -0.86
N ALA A 178 11.39 -4.19 -0.07
CA ALA A 178 11.08 -2.85 -0.57
C ALA A 178 12.34 -1.97 -0.52
N GLU A 179 12.65 -1.33 -1.64
CA GLU A 179 13.82 -0.47 -1.78
C GLU A 179 13.41 0.93 -2.24
N ILE A 180 13.94 1.95 -1.55
CA ILE A 180 13.84 3.35 -1.91
C ILE A 180 15.26 3.81 -2.24
N GLU A 181 15.48 4.26 -3.47
CA GLU A 181 16.77 4.76 -3.91
C GLU A 181 16.65 6.15 -4.53
N LEU A 182 17.34 7.13 -3.95
CA LEU A 182 17.36 8.50 -4.46
C LEU A 182 18.40 8.66 -5.57
N PRO A 183 18.11 9.46 -6.62
CA PRO A 183 19.08 9.80 -7.66
C PRO A 183 20.37 10.40 -7.05
N VAL A 184 21.52 10.09 -7.65
CA VAL A 184 22.84 10.59 -7.20
C VAL A 184 22.86 12.12 -7.20
N GLU A 185 22.17 12.75 -8.12
CA GLU A 185 22.06 14.20 -8.26
C GLU A 185 21.42 14.87 -7.04
N MET A 186 20.55 14.13 -6.34
CA MET A 186 19.87 14.65 -5.13
C MET A 186 20.74 14.56 -3.88
N VAL A 187 21.52 13.50 -3.73
CA VAL A 187 22.23 13.17 -2.48
C VAL A 187 23.75 13.17 -2.62
N GLY A 188 24.27 13.31 -3.84
CA GLY A 188 25.70 13.23 -4.14
C GLY A 188 26.28 11.85 -3.85
N MET A 189 27.62 11.80 -3.77
CA MET A 189 28.33 10.55 -3.49
C MET A 189 28.16 10.07 -2.03
N ASP A 190 27.61 10.90 -1.14
CA ASP A 190 27.28 10.51 0.24
C ASP A 190 26.10 9.54 0.33
N LYS A 191 25.42 9.28 -0.80
CA LYS A 191 24.34 8.30 -0.96
C LYS A 191 24.67 6.93 -0.35
N TYR A 192 25.92 6.50 -0.45
CA TYR A 192 26.37 5.18 -0.03
C TYR A 192 27.14 5.16 1.30
N LYS A 193 27.29 6.33 1.94
CA LYS A 193 27.88 6.34 3.27
C LYS A 193 26.89 5.75 4.27
N GLU A 194 27.19 4.54 4.70
CA GLU A 194 26.55 3.95 5.86
C GLU A 194 26.76 4.88 7.06
N MET A 195 25.67 5.23 7.73
CA MET A 195 25.81 5.89 9.03
C MET A 195 26.45 4.89 9.98
N SER A 196 27.48 5.35 10.73
CA SER A 196 28.05 4.47 11.74
C SER A 196 26.95 3.96 12.67
N PRO A 197 27.03 2.70 13.14
CA PRO A 197 26.02 2.14 14.06
C PRO A 197 25.76 2.99 15.31
N GLN A 198 26.70 3.86 15.68
CA GLN A 198 26.58 4.80 16.79
C GLN A 198 25.79 6.08 16.43
N ALA A 199 25.63 6.36 15.17
CA ALA A 199 24.81 7.47 14.67
C ALA A 199 23.40 7.03 14.25
N MET A 200 23.10 5.73 14.33
CA MET A 200 21.72 5.25 14.21
C MET A 200 21.00 5.51 15.54
N PRO A 201 20.19 6.57 15.67
CA PRO A 201 19.12 6.51 16.63
C PRO A 201 18.30 5.31 16.16
N GLY A 202 18.08 4.34 17.05
CA GLY A 202 17.35 3.15 16.69
C GLY A 202 16.20 3.50 15.79
N ALA A 203 16.05 2.74 14.74
CA ALA A 203 15.11 2.81 13.63
C ALA A 203 14.23 4.07 13.65
N PHE A 204 14.07 4.74 12.58
CA PHE A 204 13.21 5.91 12.36
C PHE A 204 12.44 6.40 13.60
N PRO A 205 12.46 7.66 13.98
CA PRO A 205 11.77 8.10 15.18
C PRO A 205 10.35 7.49 15.16
N PRO A 206 9.87 6.97 16.31
CA PRO A 206 8.57 6.31 16.36
C PRO A 206 7.56 7.19 15.66
N ILE A 207 6.73 6.60 14.81
CA ILE A 207 5.64 7.31 14.14
C ILE A 207 4.82 7.94 15.24
N ILE A 208 4.96 9.25 15.42
CA ILE A 208 4.06 10.01 16.27
C ILE A 208 2.74 9.96 15.52
N GLU A 209 1.83 9.12 16.00
CA GLU A 209 0.49 9.04 15.44
C GLU A 209 -0.12 10.44 15.46
N ALA A 210 -0.21 11.07 14.29
CA ALA A 210 -0.97 12.30 14.18
C ALA A 210 -2.43 11.94 14.51
N PRO A 211 -3.02 12.50 15.59
CA PRO A 211 -4.38 12.16 15.98
C PRO A 211 -5.33 12.33 14.80
N GLY A 212 -6.06 11.28 14.47
CA GLY A 212 -7.04 11.31 13.38
C GLY A 212 -6.48 11.08 11.98
N LEU A 213 -5.16 10.92 11.77
CA LEU A 213 -4.60 10.68 10.45
C LEU A 213 -5.17 9.40 9.82
N ARG A 214 -5.25 8.29 10.57
CA ARG A 214 -5.83 7.02 10.09
C ARG A 214 -7.28 7.16 9.64
N GLN A 215 -8.12 7.84 10.46
CA GLN A 215 -9.53 8.08 10.10
C GLN A 215 -9.64 9.04 8.92
N GLY A 216 -8.81 10.07 8.89
CA GLY A 216 -8.72 11.02 7.79
C GLY A 216 -8.37 10.32 6.48
N LEU A 217 -7.36 9.45 6.46
CA LEU A 217 -6.95 8.70 5.28
C LEU A 217 -8.04 7.72 4.81
N ALA A 218 -8.78 7.08 5.71
CA ALA A 218 -9.89 6.20 5.33
C ALA A 218 -11.01 6.97 4.62
N VAL A 219 -11.38 8.16 5.12
CA VAL A 219 -12.38 9.05 4.47
C VAL A 219 -11.83 9.56 3.14
N MET A 220 -10.57 9.99 3.11
CA MET A 220 -9.91 10.45 1.88
C MET A 220 -9.90 9.36 0.81
N SER A 221 -9.58 8.11 1.16
CA SER A 221 -9.58 7.00 0.20
C SER A 221 -10.95 6.82 -0.46
N LEU A 222 -12.06 6.97 0.27
CA LEU A 222 -13.40 6.93 -0.32
C LEU A 222 -13.63 8.09 -1.29
N LEU A 223 -13.24 9.31 -0.91
CA LEU A 223 -13.35 10.50 -1.78
C LEU A 223 -12.44 10.35 -3.02
N SER A 224 -11.25 9.79 -2.87
CA SER A 224 -10.32 9.52 -3.98
C SER A 224 -10.91 8.53 -4.97
N VAL A 225 -11.57 7.47 -4.51
CA VAL A 225 -12.29 6.53 -5.38
C VAL A 225 -13.38 7.25 -6.19
N LEU A 226 -14.19 8.08 -5.54
CA LEU A 226 -15.23 8.85 -6.23
C LEU A 226 -14.63 9.83 -7.25
N LYS A 227 -13.53 10.51 -6.89
CA LYS A 227 -12.79 11.41 -7.77
C LYS A 227 -12.20 10.67 -8.98
N ALA A 228 -11.61 9.48 -8.77
CA ALA A 228 -11.08 8.64 -9.83
C ALA A 228 -12.19 8.17 -10.79
N ILE A 229 -13.32 7.70 -10.27
CA ILE A 229 -14.48 7.31 -11.08
C ILE A 229 -14.96 8.49 -11.92
N LEU A 230 -15.07 9.69 -11.33
CA LEU A 230 -15.48 10.89 -12.06
C LEU A 230 -14.48 11.22 -13.18
N LYS A 231 -13.18 11.21 -12.91
CA LYS A 231 -12.14 11.41 -13.92
C LYS A 231 -12.24 10.39 -15.06
N LEU A 232 -12.37 9.11 -14.74
CA LEU A 232 -12.50 8.03 -15.74
C LEU A 232 -13.74 8.19 -16.62
N THR A 233 -14.85 8.67 -16.05
CA THR A 233 -16.10 8.89 -16.79
C THR A 233 -16.09 10.15 -17.66
N THR A 234 -15.31 11.17 -17.29
CA THR A 234 -15.27 12.45 -18.00
C THR A 234 -14.13 12.57 -18.99
N SER A 235 -12.95 12.02 -18.69
CA SER A 235 -11.73 12.19 -19.47
C SER A 235 -11.22 10.90 -20.13
N GLY A 236 -11.80 9.74 -19.80
CA GLY A 236 -11.33 8.45 -20.26
C GLY A 236 -9.99 8.03 -19.65
N LEU A 237 -9.45 6.91 -20.14
CA LEU A 237 -8.17 6.33 -19.70
C LEU A 237 -6.95 6.89 -20.48
N ASP A 238 -7.16 7.86 -21.35
CA ASP A 238 -6.11 8.37 -22.25
C ASP A 238 -5.19 9.42 -21.59
N GLN A 239 -5.27 9.58 -20.27
CA GLN A 239 -4.30 10.42 -19.55
C GLN A 239 -2.94 9.71 -19.49
N PRO A 240 -1.84 10.42 -19.79
CA PRO A 240 -0.50 9.85 -19.72
C PRO A 240 -0.18 9.53 -18.25
N MET A 241 -0.27 8.26 -17.90
CA MET A 241 0.24 7.73 -16.66
C MET A 241 1.68 7.29 -16.93
N HIS A 242 2.66 8.17 -16.70
CA HIS A 242 4.07 7.95 -17.02
C HIS A 242 4.70 6.70 -16.40
N TRP A 243 4.15 6.21 -15.29
CA TRP A 243 4.58 5.00 -14.59
C TRP A 243 3.95 3.72 -15.13
N TYR A 244 2.97 3.82 -16.03
CA TYR A 244 2.15 2.72 -16.51
C TYR A 244 2.92 1.66 -17.30
N GLU A 245 4.03 2.04 -17.94
CA GLU A 245 4.86 1.09 -18.71
C GLU A 245 5.63 0.12 -17.80
N VAL A 246 5.79 0.44 -16.51
CA VAL A 246 6.57 -0.34 -15.56
C VAL A 246 5.74 -1.51 -14.96
N PHE A 247 4.43 -1.33 -14.82
CA PHE A 247 3.55 -2.29 -14.13
C PHE A 247 2.51 -2.89 -15.09
N ARG A 248 2.91 -3.89 -15.86
CA ARG A 248 1.96 -4.65 -16.68
C ARG A 248 1.47 -5.86 -15.91
N TYR A 249 0.16 -5.91 -15.64
CA TYR A 249 -0.48 -7.15 -15.23
C TYR A 249 -0.30 -8.18 -16.36
N GLN A 250 0.42 -9.24 -16.10
CA GLN A 250 0.52 -10.40 -16.99
C GLN A 250 -0.12 -11.57 -16.25
N PRO A 251 -1.26 -12.09 -16.73
CA PRO A 251 -1.81 -13.32 -16.17
C PRO A 251 -0.76 -14.42 -16.36
N GLU A 252 -0.54 -15.20 -15.31
CA GLU A 252 0.28 -16.41 -15.44
C GLU A 252 -0.41 -17.33 -16.45
N THR A 253 0.30 -17.69 -17.53
CA THR A 253 -0.13 -18.64 -18.56
C THR A 253 -0.03 -20.06 -18.08
#